data_3cfc6dc9fddb4bdfc841d7d0c02c3f1f
#
_entry.id   3cfc6dc9fddb4bdfc841d7d0c02c3f1f
#
_cell.length_a   1.000
_cell.length_b   1.000
_cell.length_c   1.000
_cell.angle_alpha   90.00
_cell.angle_beta   90.00
_cell.angle_gamma   90.00
#
_symmetry.space_group_name_H-M   'P 1'
#
loop_
_entity.id
_entity.type
_entity.pdbx_description
1 polymer ?
#
loop_
_entity_poly.entity_id
_entity_poly.type
_entity_poly.pdbx_seq_one_letter_code
_entity_poly.pdbx_strand_id
1 'polypeptide(L)'
;MRTARAPVARRKRRSPEELMDRLIKAAAEEFKRSGFAGATTATIARNADVTEAQLFRYFGSKADLFREAIFKPLNAHFSEFNAMHLADAAEAVNIRDRRRLYITELQHFIGEHSQMLMSLLVAETYAPGSTQGVGEIDSLRSYFERGAAMMSSRVDKDPAVDPRLMVRVSFAAVLGCILFKELIFPPAVASDDGISAAITDFVIDGISANAELASRATSG
;
A
#
# COMPACT_ATOMS: atom_id res chain seq x y z
N MET A 1 37.60 32.54 39.18
CA MET A 1 37.34 32.23 37.73
C MET A 1 36.01 31.51 37.61
N ARG A 2 34.99 32.17 37.08
CA ARG A 2 33.67 31.57 36.83
C ARG A 2 33.70 30.98 35.42
N THR A 3 33.68 29.67 35.30
CA THR A 3 33.55 28.98 34.02
C THR A 3 32.12 29.19 33.47
N ALA A 4 32.03 29.91 32.38
CA ALA A 4 30.79 30.12 31.64
C ALA A 4 30.33 28.76 31.03
N ARG A 5 29.16 28.29 31.48
CA ARG A 5 28.48 27.10 30.92
C ARG A 5 27.96 27.46 29.53
N ALA A 6 28.45 26.76 28.49
CA ALA A 6 28.01 26.94 27.11
C ALA A 6 26.50 26.74 27.02
N PRO A 7 25.78 27.53 26.19
CA PRO A 7 24.34 27.37 25.99
C PRO A 7 24.05 26.04 25.34
N VAL A 8 23.21 25.21 25.98
CA VAL A 8 22.66 23.97 25.40
C VAL A 8 21.82 24.38 24.20
N ALA A 9 22.25 23.97 23.02
CA ALA A 9 21.54 24.22 21.76
C ALA A 9 20.09 23.72 21.89
N ARG A 10 19.13 24.64 21.80
CA ARG A 10 17.70 24.36 21.89
C ARG A 10 17.32 23.49 20.69
N ARG A 11 17.08 22.20 20.91
CA ARG A 11 16.72 21.22 19.90
C ARG A 11 15.49 21.75 19.13
N LYS A 12 15.64 21.97 17.81
CA LYS A 12 14.58 22.49 16.95
C LYS A 12 13.35 21.62 17.10
N ARG A 13 12.20 22.21 17.41
CA ARG A 13 10.92 21.48 17.57
C ARG A 13 10.55 20.88 16.20
N ARG A 14 10.53 19.57 16.11
CA ARG A 14 10.21 18.83 14.89
C ARG A 14 8.77 19.11 14.47
N SER A 15 8.50 19.09 13.16
CA SER A 15 7.12 19.19 12.66
C SER A 15 6.32 17.92 13.01
N PRO A 16 4.97 18.00 13.10
CA PRO A 16 4.12 16.84 13.29
C PRO A 16 4.32 15.78 12.18
N GLU A 17 4.55 16.21 10.96
CA GLU A 17 4.79 15.35 9.79
C GLU A 17 6.10 14.58 9.91
N GLU A 18 7.22 15.28 10.22
CA GLU A 18 8.52 14.64 10.47
C GLU A 18 8.44 13.59 11.57
N LEU A 19 7.62 13.85 12.59
CA LEU A 19 7.43 12.94 13.71
C LEU A 19 6.64 11.70 13.29
N MET A 20 5.57 11.88 12.52
CA MET A 20 4.74 10.81 11.98
C MET A 20 5.56 9.90 11.07
N ASP A 21 6.34 10.44 10.14
CA ASP A 21 7.19 9.67 9.23
C ASP A 21 8.23 8.83 9.98
N ARG A 22 8.83 9.38 11.03
CA ARG A 22 9.76 8.64 11.87
C ARG A 22 9.09 7.51 12.64
N LEU A 23 7.89 7.73 13.15
CA LEU A 23 7.10 6.71 13.84
C LEU A 23 6.73 5.58 12.88
N ILE A 24 6.27 5.89 11.67
CA ILE A 24 5.91 4.91 10.65
C ILE A 24 7.15 4.10 10.23
N LYS A 25 8.28 4.75 9.99
CA LYS A 25 9.53 4.06 9.64
C LYS A 25 10.01 3.14 10.75
N ALA A 26 10.07 3.62 12.00
CA ALA A 26 10.45 2.81 13.15
C ALA A 26 9.48 1.64 13.39
N ALA A 27 8.19 1.85 13.15
CA ALA A 27 7.17 0.82 13.23
C ALA A 27 7.36 -0.26 12.15
N ALA A 28 7.57 0.13 10.89
CA ALA A 28 7.81 -0.80 9.79
C ALA A 28 9.02 -1.69 10.06
N GLU A 29 10.14 -1.12 10.51
CA GLU A 29 11.36 -1.86 10.87
C GLU A 29 11.12 -2.83 12.04
N GLU A 30 10.40 -2.40 13.09
CA GLU A 30 10.11 -3.23 14.25
C GLU A 30 9.13 -4.36 13.91
N PHE A 31 8.08 -4.08 13.16
CA PHE A 31 7.12 -5.09 12.73
C PHE A 31 7.73 -6.11 11.76
N LYS A 32 8.62 -5.68 10.87
CA LYS A 32 9.37 -6.59 9.99
C LYS A 32 10.26 -7.53 10.79
N ARG A 33 10.88 -7.04 11.86
CA ARG A 33 11.80 -7.81 12.70
C ARG A 33 11.09 -8.78 13.64
N SER A 34 10.01 -8.34 14.27
CA SER A 34 9.40 -9.01 15.43
C SER A 34 7.98 -9.52 15.16
N GLY A 35 7.41 -9.26 13.97
CA GLY A 35 6.01 -9.49 13.65
C GLY A 35 5.08 -8.61 14.47
N PHE A 36 3.76 -8.69 14.20
CA PHE A 36 2.78 -7.90 14.94
C PHE A 36 2.74 -8.27 16.43
N ALA A 37 2.76 -9.56 16.77
CA ALA A 37 2.66 -10.02 18.16
C ALA A 37 3.89 -9.63 18.99
N GLY A 38 5.09 -9.78 18.45
CA GLY A 38 6.35 -9.55 19.15
C GLY A 38 6.78 -8.08 19.24
N ALA A 39 6.33 -7.23 18.34
CA ALA A 39 6.63 -5.80 18.35
C ALA A 39 5.96 -5.09 19.53
N THR A 40 6.66 -4.11 20.14
CA THR A 40 6.11 -3.30 21.25
C THR A 40 6.11 -1.82 20.90
N THR A 41 5.06 -1.11 21.29
CA THR A 41 4.95 0.35 21.11
C THR A 41 6.05 1.12 21.83
N ALA A 42 6.52 0.61 22.98
CA ALA A 42 7.65 1.16 23.71
C ALA A 42 8.96 1.11 22.89
N THR A 43 9.25 -0.01 22.23
CA THR A 43 10.43 -0.14 21.35
C THR A 43 10.32 0.77 20.13
N ILE A 44 9.15 0.83 19.51
CA ILE A 44 8.89 1.71 18.35
C ILE A 44 9.08 3.17 18.75
N ALA A 45 8.49 3.60 19.85
CA ALA A 45 8.61 4.98 20.36
C ALA A 45 10.07 5.35 20.64
N ARG A 46 10.82 4.46 21.29
CA ARG A 46 12.25 4.64 21.56
C ARG A 46 13.06 4.78 20.26
N ASN A 47 12.83 3.92 19.28
CA ASN A 47 13.52 3.95 17.99
C ASN A 47 13.17 5.22 17.18
N ALA A 48 11.95 5.74 17.35
CA ALA A 48 11.51 7.00 16.76
C ALA A 48 11.97 8.25 17.55
N ASP A 49 12.64 8.09 18.71
CA ASP A 49 13.05 9.17 19.61
C ASP A 49 11.85 10.02 20.07
N VAL A 50 10.80 9.33 20.53
CA VAL A 50 9.59 9.90 21.12
C VAL A 50 9.16 9.10 22.35
N THR A 51 8.18 9.61 23.09
CA THR A 51 7.52 8.87 24.16
C THR A 51 6.35 8.03 23.62
N GLU A 52 6.00 6.95 24.32
CA GLU A 52 4.80 6.17 23.98
C GLU A 52 3.51 7.01 24.00
N ALA A 53 3.40 7.96 24.92
CA ALA A 53 2.29 8.90 24.97
C ALA A 53 2.21 9.79 23.72
N GLN A 54 3.36 10.16 23.15
CA GLN A 54 3.39 10.86 21.86
C GLN A 54 2.96 9.95 20.71
N LEU A 55 3.40 8.69 20.70
CA LEU A 55 2.97 7.70 19.72
C LEU A 55 1.45 7.55 19.73
N PHE A 56 0.84 7.30 20.90
CA PHE A 56 -0.60 7.12 21.02
C PHE A 56 -1.43 8.38 20.76
N ARG A 57 -0.81 9.54 20.74
CA ARG A 57 -1.49 10.77 20.27
C ARG A 57 -1.70 10.80 18.75
N TYR A 58 -0.86 10.10 17.99
CA TYR A 58 -0.95 10.01 16.52
C TYR A 58 -1.69 8.76 16.06
N PHE A 59 -1.56 7.67 16.82
CA PHE A 59 -2.14 6.37 16.47
C PHE A 59 -2.94 5.86 17.65
N GLY A 60 -4.24 5.59 17.45
CA GLY A 60 -5.14 5.15 18.51
C GLY A 60 -4.76 3.79 19.11
N SER A 61 -4.09 2.94 18.32
CA SER A 61 -3.67 1.60 18.74
C SER A 61 -2.37 1.17 18.03
N LYS A 62 -1.78 0.08 18.53
CA LYS A 62 -0.67 -0.62 17.84
C LYS A 62 -1.12 -1.15 16.47
N ALA A 63 -2.38 -1.56 16.35
CA ALA A 63 -2.95 -2.04 15.09
C ALA A 63 -3.06 -0.92 14.06
N ASP A 64 -3.47 0.29 14.47
CA ASP A 64 -3.51 1.45 13.59
C ASP A 64 -2.12 1.81 13.08
N LEU A 65 -1.13 1.84 13.98
CA LEU A 65 0.26 2.09 13.62
C LEU A 65 0.80 1.02 12.65
N PHE A 66 0.46 -0.25 12.85
CA PHE A 66 0.86 -1.35 11.97
C PHE A 66 0.26 -1.19 10.58
N ARG A 67 -1.02 -0.88 10.49
CA ARG A 67 -1.70 -0.63 9.21
C ARG A 67 -1.08 0.55 8.46
N GLU A 68 -0.86 1.66 9.13
CA GLU A 68 -0.25 2.84 8.52
C GLU A 68 1.21 2.57 8.09
N ALA A 69 1.97 1.76 8.83
CA ALA A 69 3.32 1.37 8.47
C ALA A 69 3.40 0.56 7.15
N ILE A 70 2.31 -0.14 6.78
CA ILE A 70 2.20 -0.87 5.51
C ILE A 70 1.63 0.04 4.41
N PHE A 71 0.48 0.66 4.65
CA PHE A 71 -0.30 1.27 3.58
C PHE A 71 0.09 2.71 3.25
N LYS A 72 0.77 3.44 4.15
CA LYS A 72 1.33 4.75 3.81
C LYS A 72 2.45 4.66 2.77
N PRO A 73 3.42 3.72 2.87
CA PRO A 73 4.39 3.48 1.80
C PRO A 73 3.74 3.06 0.48
N LEU A 74 2.72 2.18 0.49
CA LEU A 74 1.98 1.79 -0.71
C LEU A 74 1.34 3.01 -1.39
N ASN A 75 0.74 3.88 -0.60
CA ASN A 75 0.09 5.07 -1.10
C ASN A 75 1.09 6.09 -1.68
N ALA A 76 2.26 6.24 -1.06
CA ALA A 76 3.35 7.06 -1.56
C ALA A 76 3.89 6.50 -2.89
N HIS A 77 4.18 5.21 -2.94
CA HIS A 77 4.63 4.51 -4.15
C HIS A 77 3.66 4.70 -5.33
N PHE A 78 2.35 4.55 -5.11
CA PHE A 78 1.34 4.79 -6.12
C PHE A 78 1.34 6.26 -6.60
N SER A 79 1.53 7.21 -5.69
CA SER A 79 1.57 8.64 -6.03
C SER A 79 2.80 8.99 -6.87
N GLU A 80 3.95 8.48 -6.49
CA GLU A 80 5.22 8.68 -7.21
C GLU A 80 5.17 8.04 -8.60
N PHE A 81 4.67 6.81 -8.70
CA PHE A 81 4.46 6.15 -9.98
C PHE A 81 3.58 6.99 -10.91
N ASN A 82 2.45 7.48 -10.41
CA ASN A 82 1.57 8.31 -11.22
C ASN A 82 2.18 9.65 -11.59
N ALA A 83 2.93 10.29 -10.70
CA ALA A 83 3.61 11.55 -11.00
C ALA A 83 4.65 11.38 -12.11
N MET A 84 5.44 10.31 -12.07
CA MET A 84 6.43 10.00 -13.11
C MET A 84 5.79 9.68 -14.47
N HIS A 85 4.72 8.87 -14.49
CA HIS A 85 4.15 8.36 -15.73
C HIS A 85 2.96 9.15 -16.27
N LEU A 86 2.38 10.08 -15.51
CA LEU A 86 1.37 11.03 -16.01
C LEU A 86 2.02 12.25 -16.68
N ALA A 87 3.22 12.66 -16.27
CA ALA A 87 3.94 13.75 -16.91
C ALA A 87 4.35 13.40 -18.36
N ASP A 88 4.59 12.12 -18.65
CA ASP A 88 4.95 11.62 -20.00
C ASP A 88 3.74 11.40 -20.94
N ALA A 89 2.57 11.98 -20.62
CA ALA A 89 1.37 11.88 -21.47
C ALA A 89 1.55 12.49 -22.87
N ALA A 90 2.64 13.22 -23.12
CA ALA A 90 2.99 13.81 -24.42
C ALA A 90 3.70 12.81 -25.37
N GLU A 91 4.30 11.74 -24.86
CA GLU A 91 4.86 10.67 -25.71
C GLU A 91 3.93 9.45 -25.66
N ALA A 92 3.62 8.91 -26.82
CA ALA A 92 2.68 7.81 -27.05
C ALA A 92 3.15 6.45 -26.45
N VAL A 93 3.51 6.45 -25.18
CA VAL A 93 3.69 5.20 -24.43
C VAL A 93 2.33 4.54 -24.31
N ASN A 94 2.21 3.35 -24.88
CA ASN A 94 1.00 2.55 -24.90
C ASN A 94 0.41 2.45 -23.46
N ILE A 95 -0.84 2.87 -23.28
CA ILE A 95 -1.54 2.82 -21.99
C ILE A 95 -1.46 1.39 -21.38
N ARG A 96 -1.46 0.36 -22.23
CA ARG A 96 -1.32 -1.03 -21.80
C ARG A 96 0.04 -1.30 -21.16
N ASP A 97 1.13 -0.77 -21.72
CA ASP A 97 2.49 -0.97 -21.19
C ASP A 97 2.65 -0.27 -19.84
N ARG A 98 2.07 0.91 -19.67
CA ARG A 98 2.04 1.64 -18.40
C ARG A 98 1.27 0.88 -17.32
N ARG A 99 0.12 0.29 -17.67
CA ARG A 99 -0.65 -0.56 -16.75
C ARG A 99 0.17 -1.79 -16.36
N ARG A 100 0.84 -2.42 -17.33
CA ARG A 100 1.72 -3.57 -17.11
C ARG A 100 2.81 -3.23 -16.11
N LEU A 101 3.52 -2.15 -16.32
CA LEU A 101 4.57 -1.67 -15.42
C LEU A 101 4.01 -1.45 -13.99
N TYR A 102 2.88 -0.77 -13.87
CA TYR A 102 2.26 -0.53 -12.57
C TYR A 102 1.90 -1.83 -11.83
N ILE A 103 1.29 -2.80 -12.51
CA ILE A 103 0.94 -4.08 -11.87
C ILE A 103 2.19 -4.87 -11.48
N THR A 104 3.24 -4.83 -12.28
CA THR A 104 4.52 -5.46 -11.94
C THR A 104 5.15 -4.83 -10.70
N GLU A 105 5.17 -3.50 -10.60
CA GLU A 105 5.67 -2.80 -9.42
C GLU A 105 4.81 -3.05 -8.19
N LEU A 106 3.50 -3.13 -8.33
CA LEU A 106 2.59 -3.50 -7.25
C LEU A 106 2.86 -4.91 -6.74
N GLN A 107 3.12 -5.87 -7.64
CA GLN A 107 3.51 -7.23 -7.25
C GLN A 107 4.81 -7.24 -6.44
N HIS A 108 5.81 -6.49 -6.88
CA HIS A 108 7.09 -6.36 -6.18
C HIS A 108 6.90 -5.76 -4.78
N PHE A 109 6.15 -4.66 -4.68
CA PHE A 109 5.84 -4.02 -3.40
C PHE A 109 5.14 -4.99 -2.43
N ILE A 110 4.10 -5.71 -2.90
CA ILE A 110 3.37 -6.68 -2.07
C ILE A 110 4.32 -7.82 -1.64
N GLY A 111 5.17 -8.31 -2.54
CA GLY A 111 6.15 -9.35 -2.24
C GLY A 111 7.12 -8.95 -1.13
N GLU A 112 7.68 -7.74 -1.20
CA GLU A 112 8.58 -7.20 -0.17
C GLU A 112 7.91 -7.03 1.20
N HIS A 113 6.59 -6.81 1.21
CA HIS A 113 5.81 -6.59 2.43
C HIS A 113 4.93 -7.79 2.82
N SER A 114 5.11 -8.93 2.16
CA SER A 114 4.25 -10.12 2.31
C SER A 114 4.14 -10.61 3.75
N GLN A 115 5.24 -10.67 4.49
CA GLN A 115 5.25 -11.09 5.89
C GLN A 115 4.43 -10.15 6.79
N MET A 116 4.51 -8.85 6.56
CA MET A 116 3.74 -7.86 7.31
C MET A 116 2.24 -7.99 6.97
N LEU A 117 1.89 -8.14 5.69
CA LEU A 117 0.51 -8.32 5.24
C LEU A 117 -0.10 -9.62 5.79
N MET A 118 0.65 -10.72 5.79
CA MET A 118 0.21 -11.98 6.42
C MET A 118 0.01 -11.82 7.93
N SER A 119 0.90 -11.10 8.62
CA SER A 119 0.76 -10.83 10.05
C SER A 119 -0.50 -10.01 10.38
N LEU A 120 -0.94 -9.14 9.48
CA LEU A 120 -2.21 -8.40 9.61
C LEU A 120 -3.41 -9.33 9.48
N LEU A 121 -3.41 -10.21 8.48
CA LEU A 121 -4.47 -11.21 8.28
C LEU A 121 -4.62 -12.13 9.49
N VAL A 122 -3.49 -12.63 10.00
CA VAL A 122 -3.47 -13.48 11.19
C VAL A 122 -4.01 -12.73 12.41
N ALA A 123 -3.58 -11.47 12.63
CA ALA A 123 -4.06 -10.67 13.75
C ALA A 123 -5.58 -10.44 13.68
N GLU A 124 -6.12 -10.15 12.49
CA GLU A 124 -7.57 -9.97 12.30
C GLU A 124 -8.36 -11.27 12.53
N THR A 125 -7.81 -12.40 12.08
CA THR A 125 -8.46 -13.71 12.22
C THR A 125 -8.59 -14.16 13.69
N TYR A 126 -7.53 -13.96 14.49
CA TYR A 126 -7.50 -14.42 15.88
C TYR A 126 -7.97 -13.39 16.91
N ALA A 127 -8.09 -12.13 16.54
CA ALA A 127 -8.62 -11.06 17.37
C ALA A 127 -9.54 -10.14 16.54
N PRO A 128 -10.71 -10.62 16.10
CA PRO A 128 -11.63 -9.84 15.28
C PRO A 128 -12.00 -8.52 15.97
N GLY A 129 -11.89 -7.42 15.23
CA GLY A 129 -12.16 -6.08 15.74
C GLY A 129 -11.02 -5.43 16.54
N SER A 130 -9.91 -6.13 16.81
CA SER A 130 -8.67 -5.50 17.31
C SER A 130 -8.00 -4.64 16.23
N THR A 131 -8.31 -4.93 14.99
CA THR A 131 -7.96 -4.14 13.83
C THR A 131 -9.27 -3.69 13.21
N GLN A 132 -9.64 -2.42 13.29
CA GLN A 132 -10.78 -1.88 12.54
C GLN A 132 -10.68 -2.30 11.07
N GLY A 133 -11.81 -2.49 10.38
CA GLY A 133 -11.82 -3.01 9.01
C GLY A 133 -10.86 -2.28 8.07
N VAL A 134 -10.26 -3.01 7.14
CA VAL A 134 -9.26 -2.49 6.18
C VAL A 134 -9.77 -1.25 5.42
N GLY A 135 -11.10 -1.09 5.30
CA GLY A 135 -11.73 0.09 4.69
C GLY A 135 -11.60 1.40 5.47
N GLU A 136 -11.19 1.35 6.74
CA GLU A 136 -11.02 2.52 7.60
C GLU A 136 -9.58 3.02 7.67
N ILE A 137 -8.64 2.38 6.96
CA ILE A 137 -7.26 2.83 6.88
C ILE A 137 -7.17 3.99 5.88
N ASP A 138 -6.88 5.18 6.37
CA ASP A 138 -6.85 6.40 5.55
C ASP A 138 -5.93 6.28 4.33
N SER A 139 -4.74 5.72 4.50
CA SER A 139 -3.79 5.53 3.41
C SER A 139 -4.28 4.54 2.35
N LEU A 140 -4.92 3.44 2.75
CA LEU A 140 -5.49 2.47 1.83
C LEU A 140 -6.75 3.00 1.14
N ARG A 141 -7.60 3.72 1.87
CA ARG A 141 -8.77 4.42 1.29
C ARG A 141 -8.31 5.39 0.22
N SER A 142 -7.36 6.26 0.52
CA SER A 142 -6.79 7.23 -0.43
C SER A 142 -6.18 6.55 -1.67
N TYR A 143 -5.52 5.40 -1.50
CA TYR A 143 -5.02 4.59 -2.61
C TYR A 143 -6.17 4.13 -3.53
N PHE A 144 -7.23 3.56 -2.98
CA PHE A 144 -8.38 3.09 -3.76
C PHE A 144 -9.17 4.24 -4.41
N GLU A 145 -9.36 5.35 -3.74
CA GLU A 145 -10.06 6.52 -4.29
C GLU A 145 -9.31 7.11 -5.49
N ARG A 146 -7.98 7.25 -5.39
CA ARG A 146 -7.17 7.72 -6.52
C ARG A 146 -7.14 6.74 -7.69
N GLY A 147 -7.01 5.44 -7.41
CA GLY A 147 -7.09 4.40 -8.43
C GLY A 147 -8.43 4.42 -9.16
N ALA A 148 -9.54 4.56 -8.43
CA ALA A 148 -10.89 4.67 -9.00
C ALA A 148 -11.05 5.94 -9.85
N ALA A 149 -10.58 7.08 -9.37
CA ALA A 149 -10.61 8.34 -10.12
C ALA A 149 -9.81 8.23 -11.44
N MET A 150 -8.63 7.60 -11.38
CA MET A 150 -7.82 7.34 -12.58
C MET A 150 -8.53 6.40 -13.57
N MET A 151 -9.19 5.36 -13.09
CA MET A 151 -9.97 4.48 -13.96
C MET A 151 -11.16 5.22 -14.58
N SER A 152 -11.91 5.99 -13.78
CA SER A 152 -13.06 6.75 -14.25
C SER A 152 -12.71 7.79 -15.32
N SER A 153 -11.53 8.43 -15.23
CA SER A 153 -11.06 9.38 -16.23
C SER A 153 -10.74 8.78 -17.59
N ARG A 154 -10.66 7.45 -17.68
CA ARG A 154 -10.21 6.70 -18.85
C ARG A 154 -11.30 5.82 -19.48
N VAL A 155 -12.44 5.71 -18.83
CA VAL A 155 -13.58 4.90 -19.30
C VAL A 155 -14.65 5.84 -19.84
N ASP A 156 -15.14 5.56 -21.06
CA ASP A 156 -16.30 6.24 -21.61
C ASP A 156 -17.55 5.98 -20.74
N LYS A 157 -18.53 6.82 -20.90
CA LYS A 157 -19.65 7.21 -20.06
C LYS A 157 -20.40 6.17 -19.21
N ASP A 158 -20.17 4.86 -19.35
CA ASP A 158 -20.87 3.83 -18.53
C ASP A 158 -20.05 2.54 -18.39
N PRO A 159 -19.15 2.43 -17.39
CA PRO A 159 -18.39 1.20 -17.19
C PRO A 159 -19.31 0.07 -16.72
N ALA A 160 -19.16 -1.13 -17.29
CA ALA A 160 -19.95 -2.31 -16.91
C ALA A 160 -19.73 -2.71 -15.43
N VAL A 161 -18.61 -2.31 -14.83
CA VAL A 161 -18.31 -2.49 -13.39
C VAL A 161 -17.85 -1.15 -12.81
N ASP A 162 -18.37 -0.81 -11.63
CA ASP A 162 -17.96 0.39 -10.88
C ASP A 162 -16.43 0.43 -10.73
N PRO A 163 -15.76 1.50 -11.19
CA PRO A 163 -14.31 1.68 -11.06
C PRO A 163 -13.77 1.48 -9.63
N ARG A 164 -14.55 1.85 -8.61
CA ARG A 164 -14.18 1.64 -7.20
C ARG A 164 -14.10 0.14 -6.85
N LEU A 165 -14.98 -0.66 -7.43
CA LEU A 165 -14.97 -2.12 -7.25
C LEU A 165 -13.85 -2.75 -8.05
N MET A 166 -13.66 -2.33 -9.30
CA MET A 166 -12.63 -2.84 -10.19
C MET A 166 -11.23 -2.68 -9.59
N VAL A 167 -10.89 -1.51 -9.05
CA VAL A 167 -9.59 -1.28 -8.39
C VAL A 167 -9.39 -2.22 -7.21
N ARG A 168 -10.41 -2.43 -6.39
CA ARG A 168 -10.34 -3.32 -5.23
C ARG A 168 -10.17 -4.78 -5.62
N VAL A 169 -10.91 -5.23 -6.63
CA VAL A 169 -10.82 -6.60 -7.15
C VAL A 169 -9.45 -6.85 -7.76
N SER A 170 -8.94 -5.90 -8.56
CA SER A 170 -7.60 -5.99 -9.15
C SER A 170 -6.52 -6.06 -8.07
N PHE A 171 -6.59 -5.20 -7.06
CA PHE A 171 -5.68 -5.24 -5.92
C PHE A 171 -5.77 -6.56 -5.15
N ALA A 172 -6.98 -7.04 -4.87
CA ALA A 172 -7.19 -8.30 -4.16
C ALA A 172 -6.66 -9.51 -4.95
N ALA A 173 -6.79 -9.52 -6.27
CA ALA A 173 -6.25 -10.56 -7.14
C ALA A 173 -4.71 -10.61 -7.05
N VAL A 174 -4.04 -9.45 -7.19
CA VAL A 174 -2.57 -9.37 -7.05
C VAL A 174 -2.15 -9.81 -5.66
N LEU A 175 -2.79 -9.25 -4.61
CA LEU A 175 -2.49 -9.56 -3.21
C LEU A 175 -2.61 -11.06 -2.93
N GLY A 176 -3.72 -11.67 -3.33
CA GLY A 176 -3.98 -13.10 -3.10
C GLY A 176 -2.97 -13.99 -3.80
N CYS A 177 -2.67 -13.71 -5.08
CA CYS A 177 -1.68 -14.48 -5.83
C CYS A 177 -0.27 -14.39 -5.22
N ILE A 178 0.13 -13.25 -4.70
CA ILE A 178 1.46 -13.07 -4.09
C ILE A 178 1.52 -13.67 -2.68
N LEU A 179 0.52 -13.40 -1.82
CA LEU A 179 0.53 -13.91 -0.44
C LEU A 179 0.39 -15.43 -0.35
N PHE A 180 -0.36 -16.03 -1.25
CA PHE A 180 -0.60 -17.48 -1.28
C PHE A 180 0.18 -18.18 -2.40
N LYS A 181 1.24 -17.53 -2.92
CA LYS A 181 2.03 -18.01 -4.07
C LYS A 181 2.44 -19.47 -3.91
N GLU A 182 3.09 -19.82 -2.81
CA GLU A 182 3.60 -21.16 -2.56
C GLU A 182 2.50 -22.23 -2.46
N LEU A 183 1.29 -21.84 -2.05
CA LEU A 183 0.13 -22.71 -1.95
C LEU A 183 -0.57 -22.91 -3.28
N ILE A 184 -0.70 -21.84 -4.07
CA ILE A 184 -1.48 -21.83 -5.32
C ILE A 184 -0.63 -22.26 -6.52
N PHE A 185 0.65 -21.88 -6.53
CA PHE A 185 1.58 -22.11 -7.63
C PHE A 185 2.78 -22.94 -7.17
N PRO A 186 2.64 -24.28 -7.03
CA PRO A 186 3.80 -25.12 -6.70
C PRO A 186 4.86 -25.01 -7.82
N PRO A 187 6.15 -25.25 -7.52
CA PRO A 187 7.27 -25.00 -8.44
C PRO A 187 7.16 -25.68 -9.82
N ALA A 188 6.35 -26.74 -9.92
CA ALA A 188 6.11 -27.46 -11.19
C ALA A 188 5.13 -26.76 -12.14
N VAL A 189 4.39 -25.74 -11.67
CA VAL A 189 3.35 -25.08 -12.48
C VAL A 189 3.94 -24.01 -13.38
N ALA A 190 4.78 -23.12 -12.85
CA ALA A 190 5.41 -22.06 -13.63
C ALA A 190 6.62 -21.48 -12.90
N SER A 191 7.47 -20.74 -13.62
CA SER A 191 8.51 -19.90 -13.03
C SER A 191 7.91 -18.65 -12.39
N ASP A 192 8.65 -18.00 -11.52
CA ASP A 192 8.26 -16.73 -10.89
C ASP A 192 7.91 -15.66 -11.91
N ASP A 193 8.69 -15.53 -12.98
CA ASP A 193 8.42 -14.60 -14.08
C ASP A 193 7.13 -14.97 -14.83
N GLY A 194 6.89 -16.26 -15.04
CA GLY A 194 5.66 -16.75 -15.66
C GLY A 194 4.42 -16.43 -14.82
N ILE A 195 4.50 -16.61 -13.50
CA ILE A 195 3.42 -16.27 -12.56
C ILE A 195 3.19 -14.76 -12.57
N SER A 196 4.25 -13.96 -12.49
CA SER A 196 4.14 -12.48 -12.52
C SER A 196 3.51 -11.99 -13.83
N ALA A 197 3.91 -12.54 -14.96
CA ALA A 197 3.31 -12.22 -16.26
C ALA A 197 1.83 -12.59 -16.31
N ALA A 198 1.46 -13.78 -15.84
CA ALA A 198 0.07 -14.25 -15.84
C ALA A 198 -0.83 -13.37 -14.96
N ILE A 199 -0.38 -12.98 -13.76
CA ILE A 199 -1.10 -12.05 -12.88
C ILE A 199 -1.32 -10.71 -13.58
N THR A 200 -0.26 -10.19 -14.21
CA THR A 200 -0.29 -8.91 -14.92
C THR A 200 -1.30 -8.94 -16.07
N ASP A 201 -1.24 -9.96 -16.91
CA ASP A 201 -2.14 -10.11 -18.06
C ASP A 201 -3.60 -10.29 -17.60
N PHE A 202 -3.85 -11.13 -16.61
CA PHE A 202 -5.20 -11.35 -16.07
C PHE A 202 -5.83 -10.04 -15.58
N VAL A 203 -5.07 -9.22 -14.81
CA VAL A 203 -5.58 -7.94 -14.29
C VAL A 203 -5.82 -6.94 -15.41
N ILE A 204 -4.91 -6.85 -16.39
CA ILE A 204 -5.04 -5.91 -17.50
C ILE A 204 -6.20 -6.29 -18.41
N ASP A 205 -6.35 -7.56 -18.73
CA ASP A 205 -7.41 -8.03 -19.60
C ASP A 205 -8.78 -7.92 -18.92
N GLY A 206 -8.88 -8.18 -17.62
CA GLY A 206 -10.09 -7.93 -16.84
C GLY A 206 -10.53 -6.46 -16.85
N ILE A 207 -9.58 -5.53 -16.75
CA ILE A 207 -9.85 -4.08 -16.86
C ILE A 207 -10.25 -3.71 -18.30
N SER A 208 -9.61 -4.29 -19.30
CA SER A 208 -9.84 -3.97 -20.70
C SER A 208 -11.17 -4.54 -21.21
N ALA A 209 -11.54 -5.75 -20.83
CA ALA A 209 -12.82 -6.37 -21.18
C ALA A 209 -14.02 -5.56 -20.67
N ASN A 210 -13.87 -4.93 -19.50
CA ASN A 210 -14.90 -4.04 -18.95
C ASN A 210 -15.13 -2.80 -19.82
N ALA A 211 -14.09 -2.23 -20.42
CA ALA A 211 -14.19 -1.09 -21.33
C ALA A 211 -14.85 -1.48 -22.68
N GLU A 212 -14.56 -2.67 -23.20
CA GLU A 212 -15.14 -3.17 -24.46
C GLU A 212 -16.63 -3.51 -24.31
N LEU A 213 -17.04 -4.09 -23.19
CA LEU A 213 -18.46 -4.41 -22.92
C LEU A 213 -19.30 -3.13 -22.81
N ALA A 214 -18.79 -2.09 -22.19
CA ALA A 214 -19.45 -0.79 -22.13
C ALA A 214 -19.64 -0.16 -23.53
N SER A 215 -18.61 -0.24 -24.38
CA SER A 215 -18.67 0.25 -25.77
C SER A 215 -19.72 -0.46 -26.63
N ARG A 216 -19.91 -1.76 -26.44
CA ARG A 216 -20.93 -2.55 -27.19
C ARG A 216 -22.35 -2.26 -26.73
N ALA A 217 -22.56 -2.01 -25.44
CA ALA A 217 -23.89 -1.69 -24.88
C ALA A 217 -24.43 -0.33 -25.34
N THR A 218 -23.55 0.60 -25.74
CA THR A 218 -23.94 1.94 -26.24
C THR A 218 -24.14 2.00 -27.76
N SER A 219 -23.79 0.93 -28.50
CA SER A 219 -23.87 0.86 -29.95
C SER A 219 -25.08 0.00 -30.47
N GLY A 220 -25.91 -0.49 -29.57
CA GLY A 220 -27.12 -1.26 -29.83
C GLY A 220 -28.36 -0.54 -29.29
#